data_d48e7d65404c942481b5936ea6ab724d
#
_entry.id   d48e7d65404c942481b5936ea6ab724d
#
_cell.length_a   1.000
_cell.length_b   1.000
_cell.length_c   1.000
_cell.angle_alpha   90.00
_cell.angle_beta   90.00
_cell.angle_gamma   90.00
#
_symmetry.space_group_name_H-M   'P 1'
#
loop_
_entity.id
_entity.type
_entity.pdbx_description
1 polymer ?
#
loop_
_entity_poly.entity_id
_entity_poly.type
_entity_poly.pdbx_seq_one_letter_code
_entity_poly.pdbx_strand_id
1 'polypeptide(L)'
;MTETFHCLNDAVVTRGDYARLIDVNIHCEERPVWDVRADGVIVSTPTGSTAYSMAAGGPVVSPETDCFVVTSICPHSLIDRSIVFPSSKALYVKVQNDVDNNSIFTADGKRPVQIDGRTVVRISKSPYVARLIKVKPDNFYEILRKKIIER
;
A
#
# COMPACT_ATOMS: atom_id res chain seq x y z
N MET A 1 15.65 12.67 10.20
CA MET A 1 14.76 12.31 11.34
C MET A 1 14.00 11.06 10.91
N THR A 2 13.89 10.03 11.74
CA THR A 2 13.15 8.81 11.42
C THR A 2 11.86 8.80 12.23
N GLU A 3 10.72 8.63 11.58
CA GLU A 3 9.42 8.49 12.22
C GLU A 3 8.85 7.10 11.89
N THR A 4 8.19 6.46 12.87
CA THR A 4 7.63 5.11 12.71
C THR A 4 6.12 5.15 12.82
N PHE A 5 5.45 4.49 11.89
CA PHE A 5 4.00 4.36 11.83
C PHE A 5 3.61 2.88 11.89
N HIS A 6 2.45 2.60 12.46
CA HIS A 6 1.84 1.27 12.43
C HIS A 6 0.49 1.37 11.72
N CYS A 7 0.27 0.51 10.74
CA CYS A 7 -0.99 0.41 10.02
C CYS A 7 -1.51 -1.04 10.03
N LEU A 8 -2.83 -1.16 10.01
CA LEU A 8 -3.53 -2.43 9.88
C LEU A 8 -3.82 -2.75 8.42
N ASN A 9 -4.22 -1.72 7.65
CA ASN A 9 -4.62 -1.88 6.26
C ASN A 9 -3.49 -1.57 5.28
N ASP A 10 -3.01 -0.33 5.26
CA ASP A 10 -2.12 0.11 4.19
C ASP A 10 -1.21 1.27 4.58
N ALA A 11 -0.11 1.36 3.86
CA ALA A 11 0.79 2.48 3.76
C ALA A 11 0.69 3.03 2.34
N VAL A 12 0.40 4.33 2.21
CA VAL A 12 0.12 4.96 0.92
C VAL A 12 1.08 6.13 0.68
N VAL A 13 1.67 6.15 -0.51
CA VAL A 13 2.45 7.28 -1.02
C VAL A 13 1.70 7.84 -2.22
N THR A 14 1.28 9.10 -2.14
CA THR A 14 0.55 9.78 -3.21
C THR A 14 1.16 11.13 -3.52
N ARG A 15 0.82 11.66 -4.69
CA ARG A 15 0.98 13.08 -5.00
C ARG A 15 0.19 13.94 -4.01
N GLY A 16 0.67 15.14 -3.76
CA GLY A 16 -0.05 16.17 -2.98
C GLY A 16 -1.07 16.93 -3.84
N ASP A 17 -1.14 18.25 -3.62
CA ASP A 17 -2.21 19.11 -4.15
C ASP A 17 -2.18 19.35 -5.66
N TYR A 18 -1.05 19.13 -6.35
CA TYR A 18 -0.93 19.38 -7.78
C TYR A 18 -1.28 18.15 -8.62
N ALA A 19 -1.94 18.37 -9.76
CA ALA A 19 -2.36 17.34 -10.72
C ALA A 19 -1.18 16.74 -11.53
N ARG A 20 0.01 16.60 -10.93
CA ARG A 20 1.17 15.97 -11.56
C ARG A 20 1.35 14.56 -11.03
N LEU A 21 1.51 13.61 -11.94
CA LEU A 21 1.91 12.25 -11.61
C LEU A 21 3.28 12.26 -10.93
N ILE A 22 3.48 11.36 -10.00
CA ILE A 22 4.77 11.11 -9.35
C ILE A 22 5.45 9.88 -9.94
N ASP A 23 6.77 9.92 -10.00
CA ASP A 23 7.60 8.79 -10.39
C ASP A 23 8.04 8.06 -9.11
N VAL A 24 7.52 6.86 -8.89
CA VAL A 24 7.76 6.06 -7.68
C VAL A 24 8.63 4.88 -8.00
N ASN A 25 9.73 4.73 -7.25
CA ASN A 25 10.58 3.55 -7.29
C ASN A 25 10.30 2.65 -6.09
N ILE A 26 10.18 1.37 -6.35
CA ILE A 26 9.95 0.35 -5.35
C ILE A 26 11.09 -0.66 -5.38
N HIS A 27 11.68 -0.88 -4.22
CA HIS A 27 12.72 -1.87 -4.00
C HIS A 27 12.21 -2.93 -3.02
N CYS A 28 12.59 -4.17 -3.25
CA CYS A 28 12.46 -5.26 -2.28
C CYS A 28 13.86 -5.58 -1.76
N GLU A 29 14.10 -5.32 -0.48
CA GLU A 29 15.45 -5.28 0.08
C GLU A 29 16.31 -4.27 -0.73
N GLU A 30 17.44 -4.67 -1.25
CA GLU A 30 18.34 -3.82 -2.06
C GLU A 30 18.06 -3.88 -3.57
N ARG A 31 17.07 -4.66 -4.02
CA ARG A 31 16.81 -4.90 -5.44
C ARG A 31 15.68 -4.01 -5.96
N PRO A 32 15.91 -3.25 -7.04
CA PRO A 32 14.83 -2.55 -7.71
C PRO A 32 13.84 -3.57 -8.28
N VAL A 33 12.56 -3.30 -8.10
CA VAL A 33 11.48 -4.22 -8.52
C VAL A 33 10.53 -3.54 -9.49
N TRP A 34 10.17 -2.29 -9.20
CA TRP A 34 9.15 -1.61 -9.98
C TRP A 34 9.34 -0.09 -9.96
N ASP A 35 9.32 0.49 -11.16
CA ASP A 35 9.28 1.92 -11.38
C ASP A 35 7.92 2.24 -12.01
N VAL A 36 7.15 3.10 -11.36
CA VAL A 36 5.81 3.44 -11.82
C VAL A 36 5.57 4.93 -11.79
N ARG A 37 4.97 5.45 -12.84
CA ARG A 37 4.45 6.82 -12.91
C ARG A 37 2.95 6.80 -12.72
N ALA A 38 2.48 7.39 -11.61
CA ALA A 38 1.11 7.24 -11.13
C ALA A 38 0.66 8.41 -10.25
N ASP A 39 -0.60 8.44 -9.85
CA ASP A 39 -1.06 9.31 -8.75
C ASP A 39 -0.49 8.88 -7.41
N GLY A 40 -0.08 7.61 -7.28
CA GLY A 40 0.53 7.08 -6.08
C GLY A 40 0.66 5.56 -6.09
N VAL A 41 1.09 5.04 -4.95
CA VAL A 41 1.25 3.61 -4.69
C VAL A 41 0.72 3.26 -3.31
N ILE A 42 0.04 2.14 -3.21
CA ILE A 42 -0.48 1.53 -1.99
C ILE A 42 0.32 0.28 -1.69
N VAL A 43 0.83 0.15 -0.48
CA VAL A 43 1.35 -1.12 0.04
C VAL A 43 0.39 -1.59 1.12
N SER A 44 -0.39 -2.62 0.81
CA SER A 44 -1.41 -3.14 1.71
C SER A 44 -1.02 -4.45 2.37
N THR A 45 -1.57 -4.66 3.56
CA THR A 45 -1.62 -5.97 4.20
C THR A 45 -2.73 -6.82 3.54
N PRO A 46 -2.81 -8.12 3.80
CA PRO A 46 -3.94 -8.94 3.38
C PRO A 46 -5.30 -8.41 3.91
N THR A 47 -5.34 -7.92 5.14
CA THR A 47 -6.52 -7.25 5.70
C THR A 47 -6.89 -6.01 4.91
N GLY A 48 -5.90 -5.17 4.58
CA GLY A 48 -6.07 -3.95 3.79
C GLY A 48 -6.35 -4.19 2.30
N SER A 49 -6.19 -5.42 1.80
CA SER A 49 -6.48 -5.75 0.40
C SER A 49 -7.94 -5.49 0.02
N THR A 50 -8.86 -5.51 0.98
CA THR A 50 -10.29 -5.19 0.79
C THR A 50 -10.64 -3.73 1.11
N ALA A 51 -9.63 -2.89 1.39
CA ALA A 51 -9.77 -1.45 1.64
C ALA A 51 -9.40 -0.62 0.38
N TYR A 52 -8.51 0.35 0.52
CA TYR A 52 -8.13 1.24 -0.58
C TYR A 52 -7.42 0.50 -1.74
N SER A 53 -6.63 -0.53 -1.43
CA SER A 53 -5.99 -1.36 -2.46
C SER A 53 -7.01 -1.96 -3.43
N MET A 54 -8.16 -2.44 -2.94
CA MET A 54 -9.25 -2.98 -3.79
C MET A 54 -9.85 -1.89 -4.68
N ALA A 55 -10.07 -0.69 -4.16
CA ALA A 55 -10.59 0.43 -4.94
C ALA A 55 -9.62 0.88 -6.05
N ALA A 56 -8.32 0.69 -5.85
CA ALA A 56 -7.27 0.92 -6.84
C ALA A 56 -7.07 -0.26 -7.82
N GLY A 57 -7.90 -1.30 -7.75
CA GLY A 57 -7.80 -2.47 -8.64
C GLY A 57 -6.88 -3.59 -8.13
N GLY A 58 -6.44 -3.52 -6.89
CA GLY A 58 -5.66 -4.58 -6.25
C GLY A 58 -6.46 -5.86 -6.01
N PRO A 59 -5.78 -7.00 -5.91
CA PRO A 59 -6.43 -8.29 -5.65
C PRO A 59 -6.95 -8.37 -4.23
N VAL A 60 -8.02 -9.13 -4.04
CA VAL A 60 -8.47 -9.55 -2.71
C VAL A 60 -7.61 -10.70 -2.23
N VAL A 61 -7.03 -10.55 -1.03
CA VAL A 61 -6.14 -11.53 -0.42
C VAL A 61 -6.73 -12.03 0.89
N SER A 62 -6.66 -13.35 1.10
CA SER A 62 -7.09 -13.94 2.38
C SER A 62 -6.28 -13.37 3.55
N PRO A 63 -6.92 -12.95 4.66
CA PRO A 63 -6.23 -12.42 5.83
C PRO A 63 -5.21 -13.38 6.46
N GLU A 64 -5.29 -14.66 6.15
CA GLU A 64 -4.36 -15.69 6.62
C GLU A 64 -3.04 -15.75 5.83
N THR A 65 -2.98 -15.02 4.69
CA THR A 65 -1.80 -14.98 3.84
C THR A 65 -0.75 -14.05 4.44
N ASP A 66 0.51 -14.46 4.43
CA ASP A 66 1.61 -13.67 4.99
C ASP A 66 2.36 -12.90 3.88
N CYS A 67 1.76 -11.80 3.42
CA CYS A 67 2.28 -11.02 2.29
C CYS A 67 2.02 -9.51 2.42
N PHE A 68 2.65 -8.74 1.53
CA PHE A 68 2.27 -7.39 1.15
C PHE A 68 1.78 -7.37 -0.28
N VAL A 69 0.81 -6.52 -0.58
CA VAL A 69 0.34 -6.25 -1.94
C VAL A 69 0.68 -4.81 -2.30
N VAL A 70 1.39 -4.62 -3.39
CA VAL A 70 1.71 -3.30 -3.93
C VAL A 70 0.81 -3.03 -5.13
N THR A 71 0.03 -1.96 -5.05
CA THR A 71 -0.93 -1.55 -6.07
C THR A 71 -0.71 -0.09 -6.44
N SER A 72 -0.62 0.24 -7.72
CA SER A 72 -0.56 1.62 -8.20
C SER A 72 -1.94 2.29 -8.17
N ILE A 73 -1.95 3.61 -8.07
CA ILE A 73 -3.15 4.45 -8.13
C ILE A 73 -3.11 5.21 -9.45
N CYS A 74 -4.06 4.95 -10.36
CA CYS A 74 -4.18 5.60 -11.66
C CYS A 74 -2.84 5.70 -12.41
N PRO A 75 -2.15 4.58 -12.68
CA PRO A 75 -0.85 4.59 -13.33
C PRO A 75 -0.95 5.07 -14.78
N HIS A 76 0.07 5.77 -15.23
CA HIS A 76 0.23 6.16 -16.64
C HIS A 76 0.95 5.03 -17.40
N SER A 77 0.33 3.87 -17.43
CA SER A 77 0.83 2.67 -18.11
C SER A 77 -0.31 1.88 -18.71
N LEU A 78 -0.10 1.33 -19.90
CA LEU A 78 -1.06 0.44 -20.55
C LEU A 78 -1.13 -0.95 -19.89
N ILE A 79 -0.06 -1.34 -19.20
CA ILE A 79 0.03 -2.62 -18.48
C ILE A 79 0.39 -2.30 -17.04
N ASP A 80 -0.59 -2.47 -16.17
CA ASP A 80 -0.43 -2.31 -14.74
C ASP A 80 -0.94 -3.57 -14.03
N ARG A 81 -0.16 -4.05 -13.06
CA ARG A 81 -0.49 -5.23 -12.26
C ARG A 81 0.03 -5.04 -10.85
N SER A 82 -0.82 -5.33 -9.89
CA SER A 82 -0.39 -5.41 -8.50
C SER A 82 0.64 -6.53 -8.32
N ILE A 83 1.63 -6.28 -7.46
CA ILE A 83 2.69 -7.23 -7.15
C ILE A 83 2.54 -7.69 -5.70
N VAL A 84 2.64 -9.00 -5.49
CA VAL A 84 2.58 -9.62 -4.15
C VAL A 84 3.98 -9.97 -3.70
N PHE A 85 4.34 -9.54 -2.48
CA PHE A 85 5.64 -9.79 -1.85
C PHE A 85 5.45 -10.57 -0.55
N PRO A 86 6.37 -11.47 -0.19
CA PRO A 86 6.34 -12.09 1.13
C PRO A 86 6.58 -11.02 2.21
N SER A 87 5.82 -11.06 3.29
CA SER A 87 5.92 -10.06 4.38
C SER A 87 7.23 -10.15 5.17
N SER A 88 7.99 -11.23 4.98
CA SER A 88 9.34 -11.38 5.54
C SER A 88 10.38 -10.44 4.89
N LYS A 89 10.04 -9.82 3.77
CA LYS A 89 10.90 -8.88 3.05
C LYS A 89 10.50 -7.44 3.35
N ALA A 90 11.50 -6.56 3.47
CA ALA A 90 11.26 -5.14 3.56
C ALA A 90 11.10 -4.53 2.17
N LEU A 91 10.12 -3.64 2.03
CA LEU A 91 9.93 -2.83 0.83
C LEU A 91 10.39 -1.40 1.10
N TYR A 92 10.96 -0.77 0.09
CA TYR A 92 11.40 0.62 0.15
C TYR A 92 10.74 1.38 -1.01
N VAL A 93 9.97 2.39 -0.66
CA VAL A 93 9.26 3.25 -1.61
C VAL A 93 9.90 4.62 -1.59
N LYS A 94 10.24 5.13 -2.78
CA LYS A 94 10.91 6.41 -2.98
C LYS A 94 10.24 7.17 -4.11
N VAL A 95 10.00 8.47 -3.93
CA VAL A 95 9.52 9.34 -5.01
C VAL A 95 10.72 9.99 -5.66
N GLN A 96 10.82 9.88 -6.99
CA GLN A 96 11.89 10.55 -7.75
C GLN A 96 11.50 12.00 -8.07
N ASN A 97 12.52 12.87 -8.14
CA ASN A 97 12.40 14.24 -8.65
C ASN A 97 11.30 15.10 -7.98
N ASP A 98 10.90 14.78 -6.76
CA ASP A 98 9.98 15.61 -5.98
C ASP A 98 10.72 16.78 -5.35
N VAL A 99 11.02 17.78 -6.19
CA VAL A 99 11.78 18.97 -5.78
C VAL A 99 10.94 19.88 -4.89
N ASP A 100 9.62 19.84 -5.06
CA ASP A 100 8.67 20.75 -4.41
C ASP A 100 8.04 20.17 -3.13
N ASN A 101 8.53 19.01 -2.66
CA ASN A 101 7.99 18.29 -1.49
C ASN A 101 6.47 18.05 -1.58
N ASN A 102 6.02 17.64 -2.75
CA ASN A 102 4.60 17.58 -3.09
C ASN A 102 3.99 16.19 -2.91
N SER A 103 4.78 15.25 -2.39
CA SER A 103 4.30 13.90 -2.12
C SER A 103 3.89 13.76 -0.67
N ILE A 104 2.91 12.89 -0.45
CA ILE A 104 2.30 12.65 0.85
C ILE A 104 2.37 11.16 1.18
N PHE A 105 2.79 10.86 2.40
CA PHE A 105 2.69 9.55 2.99
C PHE A 105 1.55 9.50 4.01
N THR A 106 0.76 8.42 4.00
CA THR A 106 -0.25 8.13 5.03
C THR A 106 -0.19 6.66 5.45
N ALA A 107 -0.56 6.39 6.70
CA ALA A 107 -0.76 5.04 7.24
C ALA A 107 -2.22 4.92 7.72
N ASP A 108 -2.98 3.95 7.19
CA ASP A 108 -4.42 3.77 7.44
C ASP A 108 -5.23 5.07 7.21
N GLY A 109 -4.85 5.90 6.25
CA GLY A 109 -5.50 7.18 5.95
C GLY A 109 -5.41 8.23 7.07
N LYS A 110 -4.57 8.01 8.08
CA LYS A 110 -4.38 8.93 9.21
C LYS A 110 -3.24 9.90 8.89
N ARG A 111 -3.21 11.02 9.61
CA ARG A 111 -2.19 12.06 9.64
C ARG A 111 -1.24 12.06 8.42
N PRO A 112 -1.50 12.87 7.40
CA PRO A 112 -0.62 12.97 6.24
C PRO A 112 0.73 13.54 6.64
N VAL A 113 1.79 12.98 6.08
CA VAL A 113 3.17 13.45 6.24
C VAL A 113 3.70 13.83 4.87
N GLN A 114 4.16 15.06 4.73
CA GLN A 114 4.85 15.48 3.52
C GLN A 114 6.20 14.76 3.42
N ILE A 115 6.49 14.24 2.25
CA ILE A 115 7.75 13.58 1.93
C ILE A 115 8.34 14.22 0.67
N ASP A 116 9.64 14.06 0.50
CA ASP A 116 10.43 14.61 -0.62
C ASP A 116 11.22 13.51 -1.34
N GLY A 117 11.91 13.87 -2.41
CA GLY A 117 12.76 12.95 -3.18
C GLY A 117 13.95 12.35 -2.41
N ARG A 118 14.25 12.84 -1.19
CA ARG A 118 15.28 12.29 -0.28
C ARG A 118 14.68 11.32 0.74
N THR A 119 13.37 11.35 0.91
CA THR A 119 12.65 10.50 1.87
C THR A 119 12.53 9.07 1.33
N VAL A 120 12.81 8.12 2.19
CA VAL A 120 12.60 6.69 1.91
C VAL A 120 11.55 6.15 2.87
N VAL A 121 10.44 5.67 2.35
CA VAL A 121 9.40 4.99 3.13
C VAL A 121 9.75 3.50 3.16
N ARG A 122 10.25 3.04 4.31
CA ARG A 122 10.54 1.62 4.54
C ARG A 122 9.30 0.94 5.13
N ILE A 123 8.85 -0.12 4.50
CA ILE A 123 7.69 -0.91 4.92
C ILE A 123 8.17 -2.31 5.30
N SER A 124 7.80 -2.76 6.48
CA SER A 124 8.13 -4.08 6.99
C SER A 124 7.02 -4.60 7.90
N LYS A 125 6.98 -5.91 8.10
CA LYS A 125 6.03 -6.53 9.03
C LYS A 125 6.22 -5.95 10.43
N SER A 126 5.12 -5.48 11.04
CA SER A 126 5.13 -4.96 12.40
C SER A 126 5.40 -6.08 13.40
N PRO A 127 6.14 -5.82 14.50
CA PRO A 127 6.22 -6.76 15.61
C PRO A 127 4.92 -6.86 16.43
N TYR A 128 4.00 -5.91 16.21
CA TYR A 128 2.69 -5.90 16.86
C TYR A 128 1.65 -6.61 16.04
N VAL A 129 0.69 -7.25 16.71
CA VAL A 129 -0.45 -7.94 16.10
C VAL A 129 -1.76 -7.31 16.56
N ALA A 130 -2.67 -7.06 15.62
CA ALA A 130 -4.04 -6.71 15.93
C ALA A 130 -4.84 -8.01 16.19
N ARG A 131 -5.45 -8.12 17.37
CA ARG A 131 -6.30 -9.26 17.73
C ARG A 131 -7.77 -8.86 17.53
N LEU A 132 -8.40 -9.44 16.51
CA LEU A 132 -9.82 -9.19 16.23
C LEU A 132 -10.65 -10.30 16.87
N ILE A 133 -11.65 -9.89 17.67
CA ILE A 133 -12.62 -10.83 18.26
C ILE A 133 -13.68 -11.16 17.21
N LYS A 134 -13.79 -12.43 16.87
CA LYS A 134 -14.81 -12.91 15.96
C LYS A 134 -16.09 -13.21 16.74
N VAL A 135 -17.12 -12.38 16.56
CA VAL A 135 -18.40 -12.50 17.26
C VAL A 135 -19.41 -13.33 16.46
N LYS A 136 -19.31 -13.31 15.12
CA LYS A 136 -20.19 -14.08 14.24
C LYS A 136 -19.48 -15.31 13.68
N PRO A 137 -20.21 -16.40 13.39
CA PRO A 137 -19.62 -17.63 12.86
C PRO A 137 -19.12 -17.50 11.41
N ASP A 138 -19.56 -16.45 10.66
CA ASP A 138 -19.22 -16.27 9.24
C ASP A 138 -17.69 -16.28 9.05
N ASN A 139 -17.21 -17.03 8.06
CA ASN A 139 -15.81 -17.03 7.66
C ASN A 139 -15.53 -15.91 6.64
N PHE A 140 -14.26 -15.70 6.33
CA PHE A 140 -13.84 -14.66 5.37
C PHE A 140 -14.53 -14.80 4.01
N TYR A 141 -14.64 -16.00 3.50
CA TYR A 141 -15.20 -16.26 2.16
C TYR A 141 -16.71 -16.01 2.10
N GLU A 142 -17.44 -16.31 3.17
CA GLU A 142 -18.88 -16.00 3.29
C GLU A 142 -19.10 -14.49 3.34
N ILE A 143 -18.26 -13.75 4.08
CA ILE A 143 -18.31 -12.29 4.14
C ILE A 143 -17.98 -11.68 2.77
N LEU A 144 -16.95 -12.20 2.10
CA LEU A 144 -16.52 -11.76 0.78
C LEU A 144 -17.65 -11.94 -0.24
N ARG A 145 -18.25 -13.13 -0.27
CA ARG A 145 -19.40 -13.44 -1.14
C ARG A 145 -20.55 -12.46 -0.94
N LYS A 146 -21.00 -12.30 0.31
CA LYS A 146 -22.12 -11.42 0.66
C LYS A 146 -21.87 -9.95 0.36
N LYS A 147 -20.64 -9.46 0.55
CA LYS A 147 -20.35 -8.02 0.46
C LYS A 147 -19.80 -7.56 -0.89
N ILE A 148 -19.17 -8.40 -1.64
CA ILE A 148 -18.41 -8.03 -2.85
C ILE A 148 -18.97 -8.69 -4.09
N ILE A 149 -19.37 -9.98 -4.03
CA ILE A 149 -19.78 -10.75 -5.19
C ILE A 149 -21.28 -10.65 -5.44
N GLU A 150 -22.10 -10.59 -4.40
CA GLU A 150 -23.58 -10.56 -4.47
C GLU A 150 -24.18 -9.14 -4.46
N ARG A 151 -23.38 -8.11 -4.77
CA ARG A 151 -23.85 -6.72 -4.89
C ARG A 151 -24.27 -6.39 -6.30
#